data_14bc746053a84aca98188bb086d1cc3a
#
_entry.id   14bc746053a84aca98188bb086d1cc3a
#
_cell.length_a   1.000
_cell.length_b   1.000
_cell.length_c   1.000
_cell.angle_alpha   90.00
_cell.angle_beta   90.00
_cell.angle_gamma   90.00
#
_symmetry.space_group_name_H-M   'P 1'
#
loop_
_entity.id
_entity.type
_entity.pdbx_description
1 polymer ?
#
loop_
_entity_poly.entity_id
_entity_poly.type
_entity_poly.pdbx_seq_one_letter_code
_entity_poly.pdbx_strand_id
1 'polypeptide(L)'
;MGKIKKTDHFYLIDGSGYIFRAYYALPPLTRKSDGLPVGAVSGFCNMLFKLLEDSKSSENLEKPTHFAVIFDSARKNFRNEIYSDYKGNRSDAPDDLIPQFDYIRKSVLAFNLPSIEMLNYEADDLIATYVEQILDEGAKVTIVSSDKDLMQLFKKKVRIYDPMKNKFISNDDVINKFGVGPDKVIDVQSLAGDSTDNVPGVPGIGVKTAAELIKEYGNLENLLKNANKIKQNKRRETLLENKDKALVSKKLVTLKNDVPVKDKLTDFVLKKVDVDKLYNFLREMEFNRLLSSAISTYGQSKFSDEIEVKKETSKISKDKYVLIKNLSEIKDWMQEAEEAGEFSIDTETDSLDPHQANLVGISISSKIGKACYIPTGHIDKNNLNEKDVLRILKPYLEDKSLKKIGQNIKFDYIIFRKRDIDIQSMEDTMLMSYVLDAGKNRHNMDTLSDIHLGHKTIKYKDLVGSGKKEIKFSQVELNIAKDYAAEDADITYRLYKIFLKSLKSEKLLNIYEICLLYTSPSPRDS
;
A
#
# COMPACT_ATOMS: atom_id res chain seq x y z
N MET A 1 32.78 -18.32 1.42
CA MET A 1 31.60 -18.04 0.56
C MET A 1 30.89 -19.35 0.32
N GLY A 2 29.60 -19.43 0.64
CA GLY A 2 28.81 -20.67 0.51
C GLY A 2 28.58 -21.02 -0.96
N LYS A 3 28.63 -22.31 -1.29
CA LYS A 3 28.27 -22.82 -2.61
C LYS A 3 26.75 -22.80 -2.75
N ILE A 4 26.23 -22.43 -3.92
CA ILE A 4 24.78 -22.49 -4.23
C ILE A 4 24.29 -23.93 -4.12
N LYS A 5 23.14 -24.13 -3.49
CA LYS A 5 22.52 -25.44 -3.25
C LYS A 5 21.30 -25.60 -4.15
N LYS A 6 21.01 -26.84 -4.53
CA LYS A 6 19.79 -27.19 -5.30
C LYS A 6 18.47 -26.83 -4.60
N THR A 7 18.53 -26.64 -3.29
CA THR A 7 17.39 -26.21 -2.45
C THR A 7 17.25 -24.71 -2.35
N ASP A 8 18.23 -23.93 -2.85
CA ASP A 8 18.17 -22.48 -2.80
C ASP A 8 17.11 -21.96 -3.76
N HIS A 9 16.47 -20.86 -3.35
CA HIS A 9 15.40 -20.22 -4.08
C HIS A 9 15.71 -18.73 -4.25
N PHE A 10 15.86 -18.30 -5.49
CA PHE A 10 16.18 -16.94 -5.87
C PHE A 10 14.91 -16.15 -6.20
N TYR A 11 14.83 -14.93 -5.71
CA TYR A 11 13.86 -13.92 -6.13
C TYR A 11 14.59 -12.84 -6.91
N LEU A 12 14.26 -12.70 -8.19
CA LEU A 12 14.77 -11.67 -9.08
C LEU A 12 13.64 -10.69 -9.39
N ILE A 13 13.78 -9.47 -8.93
CA ILE A 13 12.76 -8.44 -9.05
C ILE A 13 13.10 -7.51 -10.19
N ASP A 14 12.18 -7.35 -11.13
CA ASP A 14 12.21 -6.31 -12.13
C ASP A 14 11.93 -4.96 -11.47
N GLY A 15 12.99 -4.25 -11.09
CA GLY A 15 12.92 -2.98 -10.41
C GLY A 15 12.37 -1.87 -11.30
N SER A 16 12.66 -1.90 -12.59
CA SER A 16 12.19 -0.89 -13.55
C SER A 16 10.68 -0.91 -13.69
N GLY A 17 10.07 -2.09 -13.78
CA GLY A 17 8.62 -2.25 -13.79
C GLY A 17 7.96 -1.73 -12.50
N TYR A 18 8.62 -1.91 -11.35
CA TYR A 18 8.15 -1.39 -10.07
C TYR A 18 8.19 0.14 -9.97
N ILE A 19 9.19 0.81 -10.57
CA ILE A 19 9.32 2.27 -10.55
C ILE A 19 8.12 2.95 -11.20
N PHE A 20 7.86 2.62 -12.46
CA PHE A 20 6.77 3.26 -13.20
C PHE A 20 5.41 2.96 -12.57
N ARG A 21 5.24 1.75 -12.07
CA ARG A 21 4.03 1.40 -11.31
C ARG A 21 3.86 2.25 -10.06
N ALA A 22 4.90 2.38 -9.25
CA ALA A 22 4.85 3.19 -8.04
C ALA A 22 4.52 4.65 -8.35
N TYR A 23 5.09 5.17 -9.42
CA TYR A 23 4.85 6.54 -9.88
C TYR A 23 3.39 6.78 -10.28
N TYR A 24 2.81 5.92 -11.11
CA TYR A 24 1.43 6.11 -11.60
C TYR A 24 0.34 5.66 -10.62
N ALA A 25 0.68 4.91 -9.57
CA ALA A 25 -0.29 4.40 -8.60
C ALA A 25 -0.60 5.39 -7.47
N LEU A 26 0.26 6.35 -7.22
CA LEU A 26 0.13 7.30 -6.11
C LEU A 26 -0.06 8.73 -6.63
N PRO A 27 -0.81 9.57 -5.91
CA PRO A 27 -0.83 11.00 -6.20
C PRO A 27 0.57 11.59 -5.99
N PRO A 28 0.89 12.75 -6.60
CA PRO A 28 2.15 13.44 -6.38
C PRO A 28 2.39 13.65 -4.88
N LEU A 29 3.52 13.14 -4.39
CA LEU A 29 3.94 13.25 -3.01
C LEU A 29 5.31 13.92 -2.97
N THR A 30 5.46 14.95 -2.13
CA THR A 30 6.72 15.67 -1.94
C THR A 30 7.21 15.54 -0.51
N ARG A 31 8.52 15.55 -0.33
CA ARG A 31 9.17 15.66 0.97
C ARG A 31 8.98 17.08 1.51
N LYS A 32 8.52 17.22 2.76
CA LYS A 32 8.14 18.52 3.32
C LYS A 32 9.34 19.44 3.55
N SER A 33 10.49 18.87 3.86
CA SER A 33 11.71 19.62 4.19
C SER A 33 12.28 20.44 3.03
N ASP A 34 12.16 19.94 1.78
CA ASP A 34 12.78 20.57 0.61
C ASP A 34 11.95 20.51 -0.67
N GLY A 35 10.75 19.93 -0.62
CA GLY A 35 9.86 19.82 -1.77
C GLY A 35 10.26 18.74 -2.79
N LEU A 36 11.23 17.87 -2.47
CA LEU A 36 11.65 16.79 -3.37
C LEU A 36 10.46 15.87 -3.68
N PRO A 37 10.17 15.56 -4.97
CA PRO A 37 9.21 14.53 -5.33
C PRO A 37 9.65 13.17 -4.79
N VAL A 38 8.78 12.48 -4.05
CA VAL A 38 9.09 11.19 -3.40
C VAL A 38 7.98 10.13 -3.57
N GLY A 39 6.97 10.40 -4.39
CA GLY A 39 5.83 9.49 -4.58
C GLY A 39 6.23 8.11 -5.09
N ALA A 40 7.08 8.06 -6.13
CA ALA A 40 7.59 6.80 -6.67
C ALA A 40 8.49 6.07 -5.66
N VAL A 41 9.34 6.79 -4.92
CA VAL A 41 10.19 6.21 -3.85
C VAL A 41 9.31 5.58 -2.77
N SER A 42 8.29 6.29 -2.32
CA SER A 42 7.34 5.79 -1.31
C SER A 42 6.61 4.54 -1.77
N GLY A 43 6.05 4.58 -2.99
CA GLY A 43 5.36 3.43 -3.58
C GLY A 43 6.27 2.22 -3.73
N PHE A 44 7.49 2.43 -4.22
CA PHE A 44 8.48 1.39 -4.39
C PHE A 44 8.88 0.74 -3.05
N CYS A 45 9.18 1.56 -2.03
CA CYS A 45 9.48 1.06 -0.69
C CYS A 45 8.35 0.24 -0.08
N ASN A 46 7.09 0.69 -0.23
CA ASN A 46 5.92 -0.04 0.25
C ASN A 46 5.75 -1.39 -0.47
N MET A 47 5.93 -1.42 -1.80
CA MET A 47 5.84 -2.65 -2.58
C MET A 47 6.94 -3.64 -2.19
N LEU A 48 8.19 -3.15 -2.02
CA LEU A 48 9.32 -3.98 -1.62
C LEU A 48 9.16 -4.53 -0.20
N PHE A 49 8.74 -3.67 0.74
CA PHE A 49 8.43 -4.08 2.12
C PHE A 49 7.37 -5.18 2.14
N LYS A 50 6.27 -4.97 1.42
CA LYS A 50 5.19 -5.94 1.32
C LYS A 50 5.67 -7.26 0.73
N LEU A 51 6.43 -7.25 -0.37
CA LEU A 51 6.96 -8.46 -1.00
C LEU A 51 7.86 -9.25 -0.05
N LEU A 52 8.72 -8.57 0.72
CA LEU A 52 9.59 -9.20 1.70
C LEU A 52 8.79 -9.88 2.83
N GLU A 53 7.73 -9.24 3.31
CA GLU A 53 6.89 -9.81 4.38
C GLU A 53 6.00 -10.93 3.86
N ASP A 54 5.36 -10.76 2.70
CA ASP A 54 4.54 -11.80 2.07
C ASP A 54 5.38 -13.05 1.76
N SER A 55 6.63 -12.89 1.33
CA SER A 55 7.54 -14.00 1.07
C SER A 55 7.93 -14.82 2.31
N LYS A 56 7.77 -14.26 3.51
CA LYS A 56 8.05 -14.95 4.78
C LYS A 56 6.82 -15.66 5.37
N SER A 57 5.64 -15.10 5.16
CA SER A 57 4.40 -15.47 5.86
C SER A 57 3.34 -16.14 4.99
N SER A 58 3.39 -15.97 3.67
CA SER A 58 2.37 -16.52 2.76
C SER A 58 2.60 -17.99 2.46
N GLU A 59 1.56 -18.82 2.57
CA GLU A 59 1.57 -20.22 2.12
C GLU A 59 1.76 -20.36 0.60
N ASN A 60 1.43 -19.30 -0.15
CA ASN A 60 1.52 -19.30 -1.61
C ASN A 60 2.92 -18.95 -2.14
N LEU A 61 3.74 -18.27 -1.35
CA LEU A 61 5.09 -17.88 -1.74
C LEU A 61 6.13 -18.75 -1.03
N GLU A 62 6.95 -19.48 -1.82
CA GLU A 62 8.07 -20.22 -1.24
C GLU A 62 9.12 -19.22 -0.71
N LYS A 63 9.64 -19.47 0.49
CA LYS A 63 10.63 -18.56 1.12
C LYS A 63 11.89 -18.40 0.26
N PRO A 64 12.31 -17.16 -0.05
CA PRO A 64 13.56 -16.93 -0.75
C PRO A 64 14.77 -17.16 0.17
N THR A 65 15.82 -17.71 -0.39
CA THR A 65 17.16 -17.76 0.22
C THR A 65 18.06 -16.66 -0.33
N HIS A 66 17.77 -16.21 -1.55
CA HIS A 66 18.50 -15.20 -2.30
C HIS A 66 17.53 -14.20 -2.91
N PHE A 67 17.95 -12.93 -2.97
CA PHE A 67 17.07 -11.84 -3.42
C PHE A 67 17.90 -10.76 -4.13
N ALA A 68 17.47 -10.30 -5.29
CA ALA A 68 18.09 -9.19 -5.98
C ALA A 68 17.03 -8.32 -6.69
N VAL A 69 17.26 -7.01 -6.71
CA VAL A 69 16.46 -6.05 -7.48
C VAL A 69 17.30 -5.57 -8.65
N ILE A 70 16.76 -5.68 -9.85
CA ILE A 70 17.48 -5.48 -11.10
C ILE A 70 16.83 -4.29 -11.84
N PHE A 71 17.67 -3.35 -12.30
CA PHE A 71 17.25 -2.11 -12.93
C PHE A 71 17.84 -1.95 -14.34
N ASP A 72 17.13 -1.20 -15.16
CA ASP A 72 17.71 -0.62 -16.35
C ASP A 72 18.69 0.49 -15.95
N SER A 73 19.86 0.48 -16.55
CA SER A 73 20.90 1.51 -16.29
C SER A 73 20.73 2.76 -17.14
N ALA A 74 20.17 2.60 -18.35
CA ALA A 74 20.00 3.68 -19.30
C ALA A 74 18.88 3.37 -20.31
N ARG A 75 18.39 4.41 -20.99
CA ARG A 75 17.36 4.27 -22.04
C ARG A 75 17.89 3.56 -23.30
N LYS A 76 19.15 3.82 -23.67
CA LYS A 76 19.80 3.20 -24.83
C LYS A 76 20.61 1.99 -24.42
N ASN A 77 20.52 0.94 -25.24
CA ASN A 77 21.23 -0.32 -25.04
C ASN A 77 21.65 -0.92 -26.39
N PHE A 78 22.27 -2.08 -26.41
CA PHE A 78 22.77 -2.74 -27.61
C PHE A 78 21.70 -2.97 -28.70
N ARG A 79 20.39 -3.03 -28.34
CA ARG A 79 19.31 -3.18 -29.32
C ARG A 79 19.17 -1.95 -30.22
N ASN A 80 19.56 -0.76 -29.75
CA ASN A 80 19.57 0.45 -30.58
C ASN A 80 20.67 0.40 -31.65
N GLU A 81 21.73 -0.41 -31.49
CA GLU A 81 22.71 -0.69 -32.53
C GLU A 81 22.15 -1.61 -33.61
N ILE A 82 21.24 -2.52 -33.26
CA ILE A 82 20.54 -3.42 -34.19
C ILE A 82 19.41 -2.69 -34.91
N TYR A 83 18.67 -1.85 -34.21
CA TYR A 83 17.54 -1.08 -34.74
C TYR A 83 17.46 0.28 -34.02
N SER A 84 17.80 1.35 -34.71
CA SER A 84 17.90 2.70 -34.12
C SER A 84 16.65 3.20 -33.46
N ASP A 85 15.49 2.76 -33.98
CA ASP A 85 14.17 3.21 -33.52
C ASP A 85 13.60 2.32 -32.35
N TYR A 86 14.37 1.35 -31.86
CA TYR A 86 13.97 0.53 -30.72
C TYR A 86 13.65 1.41 -29.50
N LYS A 87 12.45 1.26 -28.95
CA LYS A 87 11.87 2.09 -27.87
C LYS A 87 11.86 3.60 -28.20
N GLY A 88 11.99 3.98 -29.47
CA GLY A 88 12.02 5.39 -29.91
C GLY A 88 10.69 6.13 -29.70
N ASN A 89 9.58 5.39 -29.63
CA ASN A 89 8.24 5.92 -29.39
C ASN A 89 7.91 6.14 -27.89
N ARG A 90 8.79 5.71 -26.96
CA ARG A 90 8.61 5.96 -25.53
C ARG A 90 8.93 7.42 -25.21
N SER A 91 8.05 8.10 -24.48
CA SER A 91 8.32 9.43 -23.93
C SER A 91 9.48 9.39 -22.93
N ASP A 92 10.08 10.54 -22.69
CA ASP A 92 11.05 10.68 -21.60
C ASP A 92 10.36 10.48 -20.25
N ALA A 93 11.15 10.12 -19.24
CA ALA A 93 10.63 10.03 -17.88
C ALA A 93 10.12 11.42 -17.44
N PRO A 94 9.00 11.49 -16.72
CA PRO A 94 8.52 12.75 -16.16
C PRO A 94 9.59 13.46 -15.33
N ASP A 95 9.64 14.78 -15.41
CA ASP A 95 10.67 15.60 -14.75
C ASP A 95 10.72 15.38 -13.24
N ASP A 96 9.56 15.16 -12.62
CA ASP A 96 9.43 14.87 -11.19
C ASP A 96 9.77 13.41 -10.82
N LEU A 97 9.86 12.50 -11.80
CA LEU A 97 10.33 11.13 -11.57
C LEU A 97 11.87 11.03 -11.63
N ILE A 98 12.52 11.84 -12.47
CA ILE A 98 13.97 11.77 -12.69
C ILE A 98 14.77 11.80 -11.38
N PRO A 99 14.56 12.76 -10.45
CA PRO A 99 15.30 12.83 -9.19
C PRO A 99 15.02 11.63 -8.26
N GLN A 100 13.94 10.89 -8.48
CA GLN A 100 13.56 9.76 -7.63
C GLN A 100 14.30 8.47 -7.95
N PHE A 101 14.87 8.31 -9.15
CA PHE A 101 15.58 7.07 -9.54
C PHE A 101 16.74 6.73 -8.60
N ASP A 102 17.53 7.71 -8.20
CA ASP A 102 18.67 7.50 -7.29
C ASP A 102 18.18 7.09 -5.89
N TYR A 103 17.14 7.74 -5.38
CA TYR A 103 16.56 7.39 -4.08
C TYR A 103 15.89 6.01 -4.09
N ILE A 104 15.34 5.56 -5.21
CA ILE A 104 14.80 4.20 -5.34
C ILE A 104 15.92 3.18 -5.22
N ARG A 105 17.07 3.38 -5.88
CA ARG A 105 18.25 2.51 -5.74
C ARG A 105 18.78 2.51 -4.31
N LYS A 106 18.88 3.69 -3.68
CA LYS A 106 19.25 3.83 -2.27
C LYS A 106 18.29 3.08 -1.35
N SER A 107 17.00 3.06 -1.66
CA SER A 107 16.02 2.31 -0.87
C SER A 107 16.28 0.80 -0.87
N VAL A 108 16.65 0.21 -2.01
CA VAL A 108 17.02 -1.21 -2.11
C VAL A 108 18.19 -1.52 -1.19
N LEU A 109 19.21 -0.67 -1.21
CA LEU A 109 20.38 -0.81 -0.34
C LEU A 109 20.02 -0.60 1.15
N ALA A 110 19.06 0.27 1.46
CA ALA A 110 18.57 0.46 2.82
C ALA A 110 17.84 -0.79 3.35
N PHE A 111 17.12 -1.53 2.49
CA PHE A 111 16.56 -2.85 2.82
C PHE A 111 17.62 -3.96 2.93
N ASN A 112 18.90 -3.65 2.76
CA ASN A 112 20.04 -4.59 2.75
C ASN A 112 19.93 -5.62 1.61
N LEU A 113 19.44 -5.19 0.45
CA LEU A 113 19.28 -6.01 -0.74
C LEU A 113 20.25 -5.57 -1.84
N PRO A 114 20.75 -6.51 -2.68
CA PRO A 114 21.50 -6.18 -3.89
C PRO A 114 20.66 -5.38 -4.87
N SER A 115 21.24 -4.30 -5.39
CA SER A 115 20.71 -3.45 -6.46
C SER A 115 21.62 -3.60 -7.68
N ILE A 116 21.11 -4.22 -8.75
CA ILE A 116 21.90 -4.64 -9.90
C ILE A 116 21.49 -3.83 -11.11
N GLU A 117 22.46 -3.29 -11.83
CA GLU A 117 22.29 -2.66 -13.13
C GLU A 117 23.58 -2.78 -13.95
N MET A 118 23.48 -2.75 -15.26
CA MET A 118 24.64 -2.81 -16.14
C MET A 118 24.42 -1.97 -17.39
N LEU A 119 25.38 -1.11 -17.70
CA LEU A 119 25.34 -0.29 -18.91
C LEU A 119 25.22 -1.17 -20.16
N ASN A 120 24.46 -0.69 -21.14
CA ASN A 120 24.20 -1.32 -22.42
C ASN A 120 23.28 -2.55 -22.40
N TYR A 121 22.75 -2.96 -21.23
CA TYR A 121 21.80 -4.06 -21.10
C TYR A 121 20.55 -3.63 -20.32
N GLU A 122 19.43 -4.26 -20.65
CA GLU A 122 18.19 -4.06 -19.95
C GLU A 122 18.07 -4.98 -18.71
N ALA A 123 17.23 -4.61 -17.76
CA ALA A 123 16.95 -5.45 -16.59
C ALA A 123 16.56 -6.88 -16.99
N ASP A 124 15.78 -7.02 -18.04
CA ASP A 124 15.32 -8.31 -18.57
C ASP A 124 16.47 -9.21 -19.06
N ASP A 125 17.51 -8.61 -19.67
CA ASP A 125 18.70 -9.36 -20.09
C ASP A 125 19.52 -9.86 -18.90
N LEU A 126 19.64 -9.02 -17.87
CA LEU A 126 20.29 -9.39 -16.62
C LEU A 126 19.51 -10.50 -15.90
N ILE A 127 18.18 -10.36 -15.82
CA ILE A 127 17.29 -11.40 -15.27
C ILE A 127 17.47 -12.71 -16.04
N ALA A 128 17.45 -12.68 -17.38
CA ALA A 128 17.62 -13.87 -18.21
C ALA A 128 18.98 -14.53 -17.96
N THR A 129 20.04 -13.74 -17.86
CA THR A 129 21.40 -14.24 -17.58
C THR A 129 21.48 -14.90 -16.19
N TYR A 130 20.95 -14.27 -15.16
CA TYR A 130 20.95 -14.86 -13.82
C TYR A 130 20.04 -16.09 -13.73
N VAL A 131 18.93 -16.12 -14.45
CA VAL A 131 18.06 -17.32 -14.54
C VAL A 131 18.85 -18.52 -15.06
N GLU A 132 19.61 -18.37 -16.15
CA GLU A 132 20.42 -19.49 -16.68
C GLU A 132 21.49 -19.91 -15.67
N GLN A 133 22.25 -18.97 -15.08
CA GLN A 133 23.26 -19.30 -14.06
C GLN A 133 22.66 -20.02 -12.83
N ILE A 134 21.46 -19.61 -12.37
CA ILE A 134 20.77 -20.25 -11.24
C ILE A 134 20.32 -21.67 -11.62
N LEU A 135 19.84 -21.86 -12.84
CA LEU A 135 19.42 -23.17 -13.32
C LEU A 135 20.60 -24.13 -13.48
N ASP A 136 21.77 -23.64 -13.91
CA ASP A 136 23.01 -24.44 -14.03
C ASP A 136 23.48 -24.95 -12.66
N GLU A 137 23.31 -24.16 -11.60
CA GLU A 137 23.55 -24.59 -10.21
C GLU A 137 22.46 -25.54 -9.68
N GLY A 138 21.38 -25.71 -10.44
CA GLY A 138 20.24 -26.57 -10.12
C GLY A 138 19.26 -25.98 -9.10
N ALA A 139 19.37 -24.70 -8.75
CA ALA A 139 18.48 -23.97 -7.85
C ALA A 139 17.16 -23.58 -8.55
N LYS A 140 16.24 -22.97 -7.78
CA LYS A 140 14.96 -22.47 -8.26
C LYS A 140 14.98 -20.94 -8.35
N VAL A 141 14.16 -20.38 -9.24
CA VAL A 141 14.01 -18.92 -9.34
C VAL A 141 12.55 -18.51 -9.45
N THR A 142 12.20 -17.45 -8.75
CA THR A 142 10.95 -16.69 -8.94
C THR A 142 11.31 -15.32 -9.50
N ILE A 143 10.87 -15.02 -10.71
CA ILE A 143 10.93 -13.69 -11.32
C ILE A 143 9.70 -12.92 -10.84
N VAL A 144 9.90 -11.74 -10.30
CA VAL A 144 8.80 -10.86 -9.86
C VAL A 144 8.66 -9.72 -10.85
N SER A 145 7.75 -9.87 -11.79
CA SER A 145 7.45 -8.88 -12.83
C SER A 145 6.06 -9.11 -13.43
N SER A 146 5.47 -8.06 -13.95
CA SER A 146 4.27 -8.12 -14.80
C SER A 146 4.58 -8.06 -16.28
N ASP A 147 5.88 -8.00 -16.65
CA ASP A 147 6.29 -7.89 -18.05
C ASP A 147 6.06 -9.23 -18.78
N LYS A 148 5.42 -9.10 -19.95
CA LYS A 148 5.11 -10.25 -20.81
C LYS A 148 6.36 -10.83 -21.47
N ASP A 149 7.41 -10.05 -21.64
CA ASP A 149 8.62 -10.47 -22.37
C ASP A 149 9.43 -11.48 -21.53
N LEU A 150 9.35 -11.38 -20.22
CA LEU A 150 9.92 -12.38 -19.30
C LEU A 150 9.20 -13.74 -19.35
N MET A 151 8.01 -13.83 -19.97
CA MET A 151 7.30 -15.12 -20.13
C MET A 151 8.08 -16.12 -21.01
N GLN A 152 9.01 -15.64 -21.86
CA GLN A 152 9.93 -16.52 -22.61
C GLN A 152 10.87 -17.33 -21.70
N LEU A 153 11.09 -16.89 -20.45
CA LEU A 153 11.93 -17.56 -19.47
C LEU A 153 11.20 -18.64 -18.67
N PHE A 154 9.89 -18.83 -18.88
CA PHE A 154 9.09 -19.79 -18.12
C PHE A 154 9.56 -21.22 -18.40
N LYS A 155 10.07 -21.89 -17.36
CA LYS A 155 10.62 -23.26 -17.41
C LYS A 155 10.31 -24.01 -16.11
N LYS A 156 10.60 -25.32 -16.04
CA LYS A 156 10.25 -26.17 -14.88
C LYS A 156 10.67 -25.65 -13.51
N LYS A 157 11.81 -24.94 -13.40
CA LYS A 157 12.30 -24.38 -12.13
C LYS A 157 12.20 -22.85 -12.08
N VAL A 158 11.58 -22.24 -13.08
CA VAL A 158 11.35 -20.79 -13.17
C VAL A 158 9.88 -20.52 -12.98
N ARG A 159 9.56 -19.72 -11.98
CA ARG A 159 8.21 -19.22 -11.75
C ARG A 159 8.20 -17.72 -12.01
N ILE A 160 7.10 -17.21 -12.51
CA ILE A 160 6.90 -15.77 -12.69
C ILE A 160 5.72 -15.36 -11.82
N TYR A 161 5.95 -14.42 -10.92
CA TYR A 161 4.94 -13.85 -10.03
C TYR A 161 4.57 -12.46 -10.51
N ASP A 162 3.30 -12.28 -10.86
CA ASP A 162 2.72 -10.98 -11.21
C ASP A 162 2.21 -10.30 -9.93
N PRO A 163 2.96 -9.30 -9.40
CA PRO A 163 2.57 -8.62 -8.16
C PRO A 163 1.35 -7.71 -8.34
N MET A 164 0.96 -7.42 -9.60
CA MET A 164 -0.24 -6.65 -9.91
C MET A 164 -1.50 -7.46 -9.63
N LYS A 165 -1.46 -8.71 -10.06
CA LYS A 165 -2.60 -9.63 -9.96
C LYS A 165 -2.50 -10.51 -8.72
N ASN A 166 -1.40 -10.39 -7.96
CA ASN A 166 -1.09 -11.23 -6.80
C ASN A 166 -1.19 -12.73 -7.14
N LYS A 167 -0.63 -13.14 -8.30
CA LYS A 167 -0.69 -14.51 -8.75
C LYS A 167 0.56 -14.95 -9.52
N PHE A 168 0.81 -16.24 -9.52
CA PHE A 168 1.79 -16.85 -10.41
C PHE A 168 1.24 -16.97 -11.83
N ILE A 169 2.09 -16.66 -12.81
CA ILE A 169 1.80 -16.88 -14.22
C ILE A 169 1.88 -18.40 -14.47
N SER A 170 0.83 -18.96 -15.03
CA SER A 170 0.77 -20.36 -15.45
C SER A 170 1.15 -20.53 -16.92
N ASN A 171 1.39 -21.78 -17.35
CA ASN A 171 1.56 -22.09 -18.76
C ASN A 171 0.33 -21.68 -19.59
N ASP A 172 -0.88 -21.84 -19.03
CA ASP A 172 -2.11 -21.42 -19.69
C ASP A 172 -2.21 -19.90 -19.86
N ASP A 173 -1.69 -19.13 -18.89
CA ASP A 173 -1.61 -17.66 -19.03
C ASP A 173 -0.70 -17.26 -20.21
N VAL A 174 0.42 -17.96 -20.41
CA VAL A 174 1.31 -17.76 -21.57
C VAL A 174 0.60 -18.13 -22.87
N ILE A 175 -0.06 -19.29 -22.92
CA ILE A 175 -0.83 -19.74 -24.09
C ILE A 175 -1.98 -18.77 -24.40
N ASN A 176 -2.69 -18.30 -23.40
CA ASN A 176 -3.76 -17.31 -23.58
C ASN A 176 -3.23 -15.98 -24.12
N LYS A 177 -2.01 -15.57 -23.72
CA LYS A 177 -1.39 -14.31 -24.15
C LYS A 177 -0.82 -14.38 -25.56
N PHE A 178 -0.07 -15.46 -25.88
CA PHE A 178 0.71 -15.60 -27.11
C PHE A 178 0.14 -16.62 -28.08
N GLY A 179 -0.83 -17.43 -27.69
CA GLY A 179 -1.39 -18.52 -28.48
C GLY A 179 -0.49 -19.75 -28.58
N VAL A 180 0.67 -19.75 -27.95
CA VAL A 180 1.70 -20.81 -27.97
C VAL A 180 2.30 -21.02 -26.58
N GLY A 181 3.01 -22.11 -26.38
CA GLY A 181 3.78 -22.33 -25.15
C GLY A 181 5.02 -21.42 -25.04
N PRO A 182 5.64 -21.37 -23.84
CA PRO A 182 6.77 -20.47 -23.55
C PRO A 182 7.95 -20.60 -24.54
N ASP A 183 8.22 -21.81 -25.01
CA ASP A 183 9.29 -22.14 -25.96
C ASP A 183 9.11 -21.54 -27.38
N LYS A 184 7.94 -21.00 -27.67
CA LYS A 184 7.58 -20.39 -28.96
C LYS A 184 7.23 -18.89 -28.86
N VAL A 185 7.31 -18.30 -27.67
CA VAL A 185 6.97 -16.90 -27.43
C VAL A 185 7.84 -15.99 -28.31
N ILE A 186 9.15 -16.23 -28.36
CA ILE A 186 10.09 -15.45 -29.18
C ILE A 186 9.68 -15.47 -30.66
N ASP A 187 9.35 -16.64 -31.21
CA ASP A 187 8.97 -16.77 -32.62
C ASP A 187 7.66 -16.02 -32.94
N VAL A 188 6.68 -16.06 -32.02
CA VAL A 188 5.43 -15.33 -32.18
C VAL A 188 5.66 -13.82 -32.10
N GLN A 189 6.45 -13.34 -31.14
CA GLN A 189 6.77 -11.92 -31.01
C GLN A 189 7.61 -11.41 -32.20
N SER A 190 8.48 -12.24 -32.73
CA SER A 190 9.28 -11.89 -33.92
C SER A 190 8.42 -11.58 -35.15
N LEU A 191 7.29 -12.28 -35.29
CA LEU A 191 6.34 -12.06 -36.37
C LEU A 191 5.36 -10.92 -36.05
N ALA A 192 4.80 -10.91 -34.85
CA ALA A 192 3.78 -9.95 -34.45
C ALA A 192 4.36 -8.55 -34.21
N GLY A 193 5.64 -8.45 -33.85
CA GLY A 193 6.25 -7.24 -33.35
C GLY A 193 5.76 -6.83 -31.97
N ASP A 194 6.20 -5.69 -31.51
CA ASP A 194 5.72 -5.04 -30.30
C ASP A 194 5.65 -3.51 -30.48
N SER A 195 4.43 -3.00 -30.45
CA SER A 195 4.20 -1.56 -30.60
C SER A 195 4.71 -0.74 -29.40
N THR A 196 4.78 -1.36 -28.21
CA THR A 196 5.26 -0.69 -26.97
C THR A 196 6.76 -0.40 -27.07
N ASP A 197 7.52 -1.36 -27.62
CA ASP A 197 8.98 -1.29 -27.76
C ASP A 197 9.44 -0.93 -29.18
N ASN A 198 8.47 -0.60 -30.04
CA ASN A 198 8.71 -0.29 -31.44
C ASN A 198 9.46 -1.40 -32.19
N VAL A 199 9.12 -2.66 -31.86
CA VAL A 199 9.62 -3.84 -32.60
C VAL A 199 8.76 -4.01 -33.85
N PRO A 200 9.38 -3.98 -35.07
CA PRO A 200 8.60 -3.83 -36.30
C PRO A 200 7.70 -5.01 -36.64
N GLY A 201 8.11 -6.25 -36.36
CA GLY A 201 7.38 -7.44 -36.77
C GLY A 201 7.18 -7.55 -38.27
N VAL A 202 6.19 -8.32 -38.70
CA VAL A 202 5.76 -8.44 -40.09
C VAL A 202 4.41 -7.70 -40.24
N PRO A 203 4.30 -6.70 -41.13
CA PRO A 203 3.08 -5.94 -41.31
C PRO A 203 1.84 -6.82 -41.53
N GLY A 204 0.75 -6.56 -40.77
CA GLY A 204 -0.49 -7.30 -40.86
C GLY A 204 -0.51 -8.69 -40.22
N ILE A 205 0.58 -9.09 -39.55
CA ILE A 205 0.66 -10.33 -38.77
C ILE A 205 0.61 -9.98 -37.28
N GLY A 206 -0.57 -10.10 -36.67
CA GLY A 206 -0.72 -9.97 -35.22
C GLY A 206 -0.49 -11.30 -34.50
N VAL A 207 -0.50 -11.28 -33.16
CA VAL A 207 -0.21 -12.42 -32.28
C VAL A 207 -0.97 -13.68 -32.66
N LYS A 208 -2.29 -13.59 -32.95
CA LYS A 208 -3.11 -14.75 -33.31
C LYS A 208 -2.62 -15.41 -34.59
N THR A 209 -2.40 -14.64 -35.64
CA THR A 209 -1.89 -15.13 -36.92
C THR A 209 -0.46 -15.67 -36.82
N ALA A 210 0.38 -14.99 -36.03
CA ALA A 210 1.74 -15.45 -35.75
C ALA A 210 1.71 -16.83 -35.05
N ALA A 211 0.86 -17.00 -34.05
CA ALA A 211 0.71 -18.24 -33.33
C ALA A 211 0.22 -19.39 -34.24
N GLU A 212 -0.74 -19.13 -35.13
CA GLU A 212 -1.20 -20.10 -36.13
C GLU A 212 -0.05 -20.58 -37.04
N LEU A 213 0.73 -19.62 -37.55
CA LEU A 213 1.88 -19.93 -38.43
C LEU A 213 2.98 -20.68 -37.68
N ILE A 214 3.31 -20.31 -36.48
CA ILE A 214 4.34 -20.99 -35.68
C ILE A 214 3.88 -22.41 -35.30
N LYS A 215 2.60 -22.63 -35.00
CA LYS A 215 2.07 -23.99 -34.79
C LYS A 215 2.17 -24.87 -36.05
N GLU A 216 1.91 -24.29 -37.23
CA GLU A 216 1.94 -25.02 -38.49
C GLU A 216 3.39 -25.33 -38.94
N TYR A 217 4.32 -24.39 -38.81
CA TYR A 217 5.69 -24.51 -39.32
C TYR A 217 6.73 -24.82 -38.23
N GLY A 218 6.36 -24.80 -36.96
CA GLY A 218 7.20 -25.18 -35.83
C GLY A 218 8.02 -24.02 -35.23
N ASN A 219 8.70 -23.23 -36.06
CA ASN A 219 9.49 -22.07 -35.63
C ASN A 219 9.63 -21.04 -36.78
N LEU A 220 10.16 -19.86 -36.47
CA LEU A 220 10.33 -18.76 -37.42
C LEU A 220 11.20 -19.17 -38.62
N GLU A 221 12.33 -19.82 -38.40
CA GLU A 221 13.27 -20.21 -39.45
C GLU A 221 12.61 -21.15 -40.46
N ASN A 222 11.90 -22.16 -39.98
CA ASN A 222 11.16 -23.09 -40.84
C ASN A 222 10.02 -22.41 -41.58
N LEU A 223 9.31 -21.48 -40.91
CA LEU A 223 8.27 -20.68 -41.56
C LEU A 223 8.86 -19.84 -42.71
N LEU A 224 9.96 -19.14 -42.49
CA LEU A 224 10.59 -18.28 -43.50
C LEU A 224 11.14 -19.12 -44.68
N LYS A 225 11.71 -20.32 -44.43
CA LYS A 225 12.15 -21.24 -45.47
C LYS A 225 10.99 -21.78 -46.34
N ASN A 226 9.82 -21.96 -45.73
CA ASN A 226 8.65 -22.51 -46.39
C ASN A 226 7.59 -21.46 -46.72
N ALA A 227 7.91 -20.18 -46.65
CA ALA A 227 6.97 -19.07 -46.87
C ALA A 227 6.26 -19.17 -48.23
N ASN A 228 6.94 -19.67 -49.25
CA ASN A 228 6.37 -19.92 -50.60
C ASN A 228 5.19 -20.91 -50.61
N LYS A 229 5.06 -21.79 -49.59
CA LYS A 229 4.01 -22.81 -49.48
C LYS A 229 2.74 -22.30 -48.82
N ILE A 230 2.74 -21.07 -48.32
CA ILE A 230 1.59 -20.45 -47.64
C ILE A 230 0.47 -20.27 -48.65
N LYS A 231 -0.70 -20.84 -48.38
CA LYS A 231 -1.86 -20.83 -49.27
C LYS A 231 -2.44 -19.44 -49.55
N GLN A 232 -2.40 -18.56 -48.52
CA GLN A 232 -2.93 -17.19 -48.62
C GLN A 232 -1.93 -16.28 -49.34
N ASN A 233 -2.23 -15.84 -50.56
CA ASN A 233 -1.33 -15.05 -51.38
C ASN A 233 -0.79 -13.79 -50.66
N LYS A 234 -1.67 -12.98 -50.11
CA LYS A 234 -1.28 -11.75 -49.42
C LYS A 234 -0.33 -11.99 -48.25
N ARG A 235 -0.62 -13.03 -47.41
CA ARG A 235 0.22 -13.41 -46.28
C ARG A 235 1.58 -13.93 -46.74
N ARG A 236 1.61 -14.73 -47.82
CA ARG A 236 2.82 -15.24 -48.42
C ARG A 236 3.72 -14.10 -48.93
N GLU A 237 3.18 -13.20 -49.71
CA GLU A 237 3.87 -12.02 -50.27
C GLU A 237 4.44 -11.16 -49.14
N THR A 238 3.61 -10.78 -48.17
CA THR A 238 4.03 -9.98 -47.01
C THR A 238 5.18 -10.61 -46.24
N LEU A 239 5.14 -11.93 -46.00
CA LEU A 239 6.23 -12.64 -45.32
C LEU A 239 7.51 -12.69 -46.14
N LEU A 240 7.42 -12.89 -47.48
CA LEU A 240 8.57 -12.90 -48.36
C LEU A 240 9.25 -11.53 -48.42
N GLU A 241 8.48 -10.46 -48.52
CA GLU A 241 8.96 -9.08 -48.55
C GLU A 241 9.58 -8.59 -47.23
N ASN A 242 9.10 -9.13 -46.07
CA ASN A 242 9.48 -8.65 -44.76
C ASN A 242 10.29 -9.68 -43.94
N LYS A 243 10.98 -10.63 -44.60
CA LYS A 243 11.84 -11.60 -43.92
C LYS A 243 12.86 -10.97 -42.99
N ASP A 244 13.54 -9.92 -43.48
CA ASP A 244 14.58 -9.23 -42.72
C ASP A 244 14.00 -8.54 -41.48
N LYS A 245 12.80 -7.97 -41.57
CA LYS A 245 12.13 -7.38 -40.43
C LYS A 245 11.80 -8.41 -39.35
N ALA A 246 11.33 -9.62 -39.74
CA ALA A 246 11.09 -10.71 -38.82
C ALA A 246 12.37 -11.16 -38.11
N LEU A 247 13.49 -11.25 -38.84
CA LEU A 247 14.79 -11.62 -38.28
C LEU A 247 15.37 -10.52 -37.36
N VAL A 248 15.21 -9.26 -37.72
CA VAL A 248 15.56 -8.12 -36.84
C VAL A 248 14.69 -8.16 -35.58
N SER A 249 13.39 -8.33 -35.74
CA SER A 249 12.47 -8.45 -34.60
C SER A 249 12.85 -9.59 -33.67
N LYS A 250 13.26 -10.75 -34.23
CA LYS A 250 13.75 -11.87 -33.41
C LYS A 250 14.95 -11.48 -32.55
N LYS A 251 15.92 -10.74 -33.12
CA LYS A 251 17.08 -10.26 -32.36
C LYS A 251 16.68 -9.26 -31.25
N LEU A 252 15.65 -8.44 -31.50
CA LEU A 252 15.18 -7.45 -30.54
C LEU A 252 14.39 -8.06 -29.37
N VAL A 253 13.51 -9.04 -29.64
CA VAL A 253 12.66 -9.64 -28.60
C VAL A 253 13.36 -10.77 -27.82
N THR A 254 14.45 -11.34 -28.35
CA THR A 254 15.22 -12.37 -27.66
C THR A 254 16.02 -11.74 -26.52
N LEU A 255 15.78 -12.20 -25.31
CA LEU A 255 16.54 -11.75 -24.15
C LEU A 255 17.95 -12.36 -24.19
N LYS A 256 18.95 -11.51 -23.91
CA LYS A 256 20.34 -11.93 -23.84
C LYS A 256 20.57 -12.62 -22.49
N ASN A 257 21.06 -13.87 -22.53
CA ASN A 257 21.25 -14.70 -21.34
C ASN A 257 22.72 -15.02 -21.02
N ASP A 258 23.64 -14.31 -21.69
CA ASP A 258 25.09 -14.44 -21.54
C ASP A 258 25.76 -13.09 -21.30
N VAL A 259 25.07 -12.17 -20.61
CA VAL A 259 25.62 -10.86 -20.23
C VAL A 259 26.82 -11.06 -19.29
N PRO A 260 27.94 -10.33 -19.49
CA PRO A 260 29.13 -10.45 -18.63
C PRO A 260 28.90 -9.77 -17.27
N VAL A 261 27.97 -10.32 -16.48
CA VAL A 261 27.60 -9.80 -15.15
C VAL A 261 28.78 -9.88 -14.18
N LYS A 262 28.90 -8.87 -13.31
CA LYS A 262 29.98 -8.79 -12.30
C LYS A 262 29.60 -9.38 -10.97
N ASP A 263 28.32 -9.26 -10.59
CA ASP A 263 27.80 -9.71 -9.32
C ASP A 263 27.59 -11.22 -9.35
N LYS A 264 28.05 -11.90 -8.30
CA LYS A 264 27.95 -13.36 -8.20
C LYS A 264 26.63 -13.75 -7.54
N LEU A 265 26.10 -14.91 -7.86
CA LEU A 265 24.89 -15.46 -7.22
C LEU A 265 25.00 -15.51 -5.70
N THR A 266 26.21 -15.71 -5.16
CA THR A 266 26.47 -15.72 -3.70
C THR A 266 26.27 -14.35 -3.05
N ASP A 267 26.29 -13.28 -3.81
CA ASP A 267 26.10 -11.91 -3.29
C ASP A 267 24.61 -11.63 -3.06
N PHE A 268 23.73 -12.44 -3.64
CA PHE A 268 22.27 -12.32 -3.54
C PHE A 268 21.69 -12.96 -2.27
N VAL A 269 22.52 -13.58 -1.41
CA VAL A 269 22.04 -14.19 -0.16
C VAL A 269 21.19 -13.18 0.61
N LEU A 270 19.92 -13.57 0.89
CA LEU A 270 19.00 -12.73 1.64
C LEU A 270 19.49 -12.55 3.07
N LYS A 271 19.98 -11.37 3.38
CA LYS A 271 20.46 -10.97 4.69
C LYS A 271 19.29 -10.41 5.53
N LYS A 272 19.47 -10.41 6.84
CA LYS A 272 18.55 -9.67 7.72
C LYS A 272 18.59 -8.19 7.36
N VAL A 273 17.42 -7.55 7.45
CA VAL A 273 17.30 -6.11 7.26
C VAL A 273 18.21 -5.40 8.27
N ASP A 274 19.02 -4.46 7.78
CA ASP A 274 19.77 -3.54 8.63
C ASP A 274 18.81 -2.43 9.07
N VAL A 275 18.26 -2.60 10.27
CA VAL A 275 17.21 -1.71 10.78
C VAL A 275 17.68 -0.27 10.90
N ASP A 276 18.95 -0.04 11.22
CA ASP A 276 19.51 1.31 11.37
C ASP A 276 19.57 2.02 10.01
N LYS A 277 20.07 1.33 8.98
CA LYS A 277 20.09 1.88 7.61
C LYS A 277 18.68 2.13 7.08
N LEU A 278 17.77 1.16 7.27
CA LEU A 278 16.40 1.30 6.79
C LEU A 278 15.70 2.46 7.48
N TYR A 279 15.77 2.55 8.81
CA TYR A 279 15.06 3.60 9.55
C TYR A 279 15.64 4.98 9.26
N ASN A 280 16.96 5.12 9.10
CA ASN A 280 17.57 6.39 8.70
C ASN A 280 17.11 6.82 7.30
N PHE A 281 17.07 5.90 6.33
CA PHE A 281 16.54 6.20 5.00
C PHE A 281 15.06 6.60 5.04
N LEU A 282 14.22 5.87 5.78
CA LEU A 282 12.79 6.17 5.88
C LEU A 282 12.52 7.51 6.57
N ARG A 283 13.36 7.90 7.57
CA ARG A 283 13.31 9.23 8.20
C ARG A 283 13.74 10.33 7.23
N GLU A 284 14.85 10.13 6.52
CA GLU A 284 15.34 11.05 5.48
C GLU A 284 14.26 11.32 4.43
N MET A 285 13.52 10.30 4.03
CA MET A 285 12.41 10.41 3.06
C MET A 285 11.10 10.88 3.68
N GLU A 286 11.01 11.06 5.00
CA GLU A 286 9.81 11.42 5.75
C GLU A 286 8.67 10.38 5.62
N PHE A 287 9.02 9.10 5.43
CA PHE A 287 8.06 8.00 5.27
C PHE A 287 7.63 7.44 6.64
N ASN A 288 7.02 8.29 7.47
CA ASN A 288 6.70 7.98 8.87
C ASN A 288 5.82 6.74 9.04
N ARG A 289 4.85 6.52 8.14
CA ARG A 289 3.98 5.34 8.17
C ARG A 289 4.76 4.05 7.92
N LEU A 290 5.58 4.02 6.85
CA LEU A 290 6.38 2.85 6.54
C LEU A 290 7.44 2.61 7.62
N LEU A 291 8.00 3.68 8.20
CA LEU A 291 8.90 3.59 9.35
C LEU A 291 8.21 2.93 10.55
N SER A 292 6.98 3.34 10.89
CA SER A 292 6.22 2.71 11.97
C SER A 292 5.93 1.24 11.69
N SER A 293 5.55 0.89 10.47
CA SER A 293 5.34 -0.51 10.05
C SER A 293 6.64 -1.32 10.12
N ALA A 294 7.76 -0.74 9.67
CA ALA A 294 9.06 -1.40 9.72
C ALA A 294 9.54 -1.63 11.16
N ILE A 295 9.33 -0.65 12.07
CA ILE A 295 9.63 -0.80 13.50
C ILE A 295 8.78 -1.91 14.12
N SER A 296 7.49 -1.97 13.79
CA SER A 296 6.59 -3.04 14.27
C SER A 296 7.04 -4.43 13.80
N THR A 297 7.60 -4.53 12.59
CA THR A 297 8.01 -5.80 11.97
C THR A 297 9.41 -6.24 12.37
N TYR A 298 10.38 -5.32 12.40
CA TYR A 298 11.80 -5.63 12.59
C TYR A 298 12.34 -5.27 13.98
N GLY A 299 11.54 -4.60 14.82
CA GLY A 299 11.92 -4.16 16.17
C GLY A 299 12.59 -2.80 16.21
N GLN A 300 12.96 -2.36 17.42
CA GLN A 300 13.63 -1.07 17.63
C GLN A 300 15.12 -1.14 17.27
N SER A 301 15.67 -0.04 16.78
CA SER A 301 17.09 0.16 16.53
C SER A 301 17.85 0.38 17.84
N LYS A 302 19.10 -0.10 17.93
CA LYS A 302 19.98 0.15 19.07
C LYS A 302 20.41 1.63 19.20
N PHE A 303 20.29 2.41 18.12
CA PHE A 303 20.64 3.83 18.07
C PHE A 303 19.44 4.78 18.26
N SER A 304 18.29 4.26 18.70
CA SER A 304 17.08 5.08 18.90
C SER A 304 17.14 5.99 20.15
N ASP A 305 18.23 5.98 20.93
CA ASP A 305 18.31 6.67 22.21
C ASP A 305 18.62 8.18 22.12
N GLU A 306 18.91 8.75 20.94
CA GLU A 306 19.32 10.16 20.84
C GLU A 306 18.29 11.11 20.18
N ILE A 307 17.21 10.62 19.63
CA ILE A 307 16.07 11.48 19.20
C ILE A 307 14.78 10.84 19.70
N GLU A 308 14.58 10.87 21.00
CA GLU A 308 13.25 10.87 21.57
C GLU A 308 12.51 12.15 21.10
N VAL A 309 11.84 12.08 19.95
CA VAL A 309 10.47 12.59 19.98
C VAL A 309 9.83 11.71 21.04
N LYS A 310 9.64 12.24 22.23
CA LYS A 310 8.90 11.60 23.31
C LYS A 310 7.55 11.14 22.76
N LYS A 311 7.53 9.98 22.09
CA LYS A 311 6.36 9.14 22.12
C LYS A 311 6.38 8.61 23.55
N GLU A 312 5.63 9.25 24.42
CA GLU A 312 5.14 8.58 25.59
C GLU A 312 4.32 7.38 25.09
N THR A 313 5.02 6.28 24.76
CA THR A 313 4.42 4.95 24.70
C THR A 313 4.18 4.47 26.12
N SER A 314 3.56 5.31 26.94
CA SER A 314 2.84 4.84 28.09
C SER A 314 1.68 4.04 27.51
N LYS A 315 1.65 2.73 27.76
CA LYS A 315 0.40 1.96 27.63
C LYS A 315 -0.70 2.85 28.21
N ILE A 316 -1.70 3.16 27.39
CA ILE A 316 -2.82 3.97 27.86
C ILE A 316 -3.41 3.19 29.02
N SER A 317 -3.23 3.75 30.23
CA SER A 317 -3.77 3.14 31.43
C SER A 317 -5.27 3.37 31.45
N LYS A 318 -6.01 2.31 31.66
CA LYS A 318 -7.48 2.34 31.79
C LYS A 318 -7.93 2.49 33.25
N ASP A 319 -7.00 2.69 34.19
CA ASP A 319 -7.30 2.73 35.63
C ASP A 319 -8.24 3.88 36.02
N LYS A 320 -8.35 4.89 35.16
CA LYS A 320 -9.24 6.06 35.37
C LYS A 320 -10.45 6.07 34.43
N TYR A 321 -10.80 4.93 33.83
CA TYR A 321 -12.02 4.79 33.06
C TYR A 321 -13.16 4.39 33.99
N VAL A 322 -14.18 5.24 34.08
CA VAL A 322 -15.24 5.16 35.08
C VAL A 322 -16.58 4.84 34.44
N LEU A 323 -17.29 3.85 35.00
CA LEU A 323 -18.71 3.61 34.70
C LEU A 323 -19.56 4.52 35.58
N ILE A 324 -20.32 5.41 34.99
CA ILE A 324 -21.23 6.31 35.70
C ILE A 324 -22.43 5.52 36.20
N LYS A 325 -22.71 5.66 37.49
CA LYS A 325 -23.78 4.90 38.17
C LYS A 325 -24.95 5.75 38.63
N ASN A 326 -24.76 7.06 38.69
CA ASN A 326 -25.81 7.98 39.13
C ASN A 326 -25.68 9.35 38.41
N LEU A 327 -26.78 10.11 38.40
CA LEU A 327 -26.87 11.39 37.68
C LEU A 327 -26.00 12.52 38.28
N SER A 328 -25.64 12.44 39.58
CA SER A 328 -24.77 13.46 40.20
C SER A 328 -23.34 13.36 39.64
N GLU A 329 -22.84 12.17 39.40
CA GLU A 329 -21.50 11.98 38.82
C GLU A 329 -21.37 12.64 37.44
N ILE A 330 -22.44 12.68 36.63
CA ILE A 330 -22.43 13.36 35.32
C ILE A 330 -22.14 14.86 35.50
N LYS A 331 -22.72 15.47 36.53
CA LYS A 331 -22.50 16.89 36.79
C LYS A 331 -21.05 17.19 37.16
N ASP A 332 -20.41 16.32 37.93
CA ASP A 332 -19.00 16.48 38.31
C ASP A 332 -18.09 16.38 37.07
N TRP A 333 -18.39 15.46 36.17
CA TRP A 333 -17.66 15.33 34.88
C TRP A 333 -17.87 16.55 33.99
N MET A 334 -19.08 17.11 33.93
CA MET A 334 -19.38 18.28 33.12
C MET A 334 -18.79 19.56 33.70
N GLN A 335 -18.68 19.67 35.03
CA GLN A 335 -17.95 20.77 35.67
C GLN A 335 -16.45 20.74 35.31
N GLU A 336 -15.81 19.54 35.33
CA GLU A 336 -14.42 19.43 34.85
C GLU A 336 -14.28 19.80 33.35
N ALA A 337 -15.27 19.47 32.53
CA ALA A 337 -15.29 19.86 31.12
C ALA A 337 -15.41 21.36 30.92
N GLU A 338 -16.24 22.06 31.74
CA GLU A 338 -16.33 23.52 31.74
C GLU A 338 -15.01 24.18 32.16
N GLU A 339 -14.37 23.66 33.21
CA GLU A 339 -13.05 24.17 33.66
C GLU A 339 -11.97 23.95 32.55
N ALA A 340 -12.05 22.88 31.79
CA ALA A 340 -11.14 22.60 30.67
C ALA A 340 -11.46 23.44 29.41
N GLY A 341 -12.70 23.94 29.26
CA GLY A 341 -13.22 24.64 28.09
C GLY A 341 -13.48 23.76 26.88
N GLU A 342 -13.30 22.43 27.02
CA GLU A 342 -13.47 21.43 25.95
C GLU A 342 -13.57 20.02 26.50
N PHE A 343 -14.25 19.16 25.77
CA PHE A 343 -14.30 17.72 26.05
C PHE A 343 -14.56 16.90 24.78
N SER A 344 -14.08 15.67 24.76
CA SER A 344 -14.50 14.70 23.74
C SER A 344 -15.77 14.00 24.14
N ILE A 345 -16.58 13.67 23.15
CA ILE A 345 -17.82 12.93 23.28
C ILE A 345 -17.93 11.91 22.16
N ASP A 346 -18.45 10.72 22.50
CA ASP A 346 -18.74 9.67 21.55
C ASP A 346 -20.03 8.95 21.97
N THR A 347 -20.81 8.45 21.02
CA THR A 347 -22.09 7.78 21.26
C THR A 347 -22.05 6.33 20.81
N GLU A 348 -22.42 5.44 21.71
CA GLU A 348 -22.64 4.03 21.41
C GLU A 348 -24.09 3.77 21.05
N THR A 349 -24.30 3.02 19.97
CA THR A 349 -25.62 2.79 19.39
C THR A 349 -25.85 1.33 19.02
N ASP A 350 -27.11 0.96 18.76
CA ASP A 350 -27.48 -0.40 18.32
C ASP A 350 -27.51 -0.58 16.79
N SER A 351 -27.17 0.47 16.03
CA SER A 351 -27.14 0.46 14.55
C SER A 351 -26.09 1.42 14.01
N LEU A 352 -25.51 1.09 12.85
CA LEU A 352 -24.60 1.97 12.10
C LEU A 352 -25.33 3.06 11.31
N ASP A 353 -26.64 2.96 11.13
CA ASP A 353 -27.48 4.00 10.52
C ASP A 353 -27.94 4.97 11.61
N PRO A 354 -27.41 6.21 11.69
CA PRO A 354 -27.75 7.15 12.75
C PRO A 354 -29.23 7.54 12.75
N HIS A 355 -29.93 7.44 11.63
CA HIS A 355 -31.36 7.74 11.56
C HIS A 355 -32.24 6.67 12.21
N GLN A 356 -31.78 5.42 12.24
CA GLN A 356 -32.49 4.28 12.84
C GLN A 356 -31.95 3.90 14.21
N ALA A 357 -30.74 4.35 14.54
CA ALA A 357 -30.03 3.96 15.75
C ALA A 357 -30.71 4.45 17.03
N ASN A 358 -30.74 3.56 18.02
CA ASN A 358 -31.06 3.90 19.41
C ASN A 358 -29.76 4.13 20.18
N LEU A 359 -29.79 5.08 21.10
CA LEU A 359 -28.67 5.39 21.97
C LEU A 359 -28.52 4.28 23.02
N VAL A 360 -27.33 3.73 23.14
CA VAL A 360 -26.98 2.70 24.13
C VAL A 360 -26.13 3.29 25.25
N GLY A 361 -25.29 4.25 24.95
CA GLY A 361 -24.50 4.96 25.95
C GLY A 361 -23.74 6.14 25.38
N ILE A 362 -23.14 6.92 26.27
CA ILE A 362 -22.35 8.13 25.93
C ILE A 362 -21.03 8.04 26.69
N SER A 363 -19.92 8.31 26.01
CA SER A 363 -18.61 8.45 26.66
C SER A 363 -18.10 9.89 26.58
N ILE A 364 -17.36 10.31 27.62
CA ILE A 364 -16.85 11.68 27.76
C ILE A 364 -15.42 11.65 28.30
N SER A 365 -14.56 12.52 27.75
CA SER A 365 -13.22 12.79 28.30
C SER A 365 -12.87 14.28 28.17
N SER A 366 -12.45 14.89 29.26
CA SER A 366 -11.94 16.28 29.30
C SER A 366 -10.47 16.36 29.68
N LYS A 367 -9.84 15.19 29.92
CA LYS A 367 -8.43 15.10 30.34
C LYS A 367 -7.82 13.79 29.86
N ILE A 368 -6.60 13.88 29.29
CA ILE A 368 -5.83 12.72 28.83
C ILE A 368 -5.73 11.65 29.93
N GLY A 369 -6.11 10.42 29.59
CA GLY A 369 -6.08 9.26 30.46
C GLY A 369 -7.24 9.17 31.47
N LYS A 370 -8.26 10.05 31.36
CA LYS A 370 -9.44 10.05 32.21
C LYS A 370 -10.69 10.15 31.34
N ALA A 371 -11.54 9.13 31.37
CA ALA A 371 -12.78 9.08 30.60
C ALA A 371 -13.90 8.37 31.39
N CYS A 372 -15.15 8.63 31.04
CA CYS A 372 -16.29 7.93 31.62
C CYS A 372 -17.23 7.38 30.55
N TYR A 373 -18.02 6.39 30.96
CA TYR A 373 -19.11 5.83 30.17
C TYR A 373 -20.43 5.95 30.92
N ILE A 374 -21.45 6.45 30.26
CA ILE A 374 -22.80 6.68 30.77
C ILE A 374 -23.75 5.71 30.08
N PRO A 375 -24.14 4.58 30.68
CA PRO A 375 -25.02 3.59 30.07
C PRO A 375 -26.49 4.05 30.12
N THR A 376 -27.18 3.99 28.95
CA THR A 376 -28.58 4.43 28.85
C THR A 376 -29.49 3.38 28.19
N GLY A 377 -28.94 2.45 27.42
CA GLY A 377 -29.73 1.51 26.60
C GLY A 377 -29.23 0.07 26.59
N HIS A 378 -28.42 -0.35 27.58
CA HIS A 378 -28.03 -1.76 27.69
C HIS A 378 -29.20 -2.63 28.17
N ILE A 379 -29.16 -3.91 27.84
CA ILE A 379 -30.13 -4.89 28.32
C ILE A 379 -30.00 -5.10 29.84
N ASP A 380 -28.82 -4.85 30.39
CA ASP A 380 -28.57 -4.84 31.83
C ASP A 380 -29.44 -3.77 32.54
N LYS A 381 -29.89 -4.07 33.77
CA LYS A 381 -30.75 -3.19 34.56
C LYS A 381 -30.04 -1.95 35.14
N ASN A 382 -28.74 -1.85 34.98
CA ASN A 382 -27.90 -0.75 35.53
C ASN A 382 -27.80 0.47 34.62
N ASN A 383 -28.77 0.71 33.74
CA ASN A 383 -28.85 1.91 32.94
C ASN A 383 -29.36 3.12 33.71
N LEU A 384 -28.84 4.29 33.36
CA LEU A 384 -29.45 5.56 33.73
C LEU A 384 -30.61 5.88 32.76
N ASN A 385 -31.59 6.66 33.25
CA ASN A 385 -32.69 7.08 32.40
C ASN A 385 -32.17 8.04 31.29
N GLU A 386 -32.33 7.69 30.05
CA GLU A 386 -31.82 8.46 28.89
C GLU A 386 -32.28 9.93 28.95
N LYS A 387 -33.56 10.19 29.26
CA LYS A 387 -34.12 11.55 29.30
C LYS A 387 -33.46 12.40 30.39
N ASP A 388 -33.18 11.83 31.54
CA ASP A 388 -32.55 12.54 32.65
C ASP A 388 -31.08 12.80 32.37
N VAL A 389 -30.35 11.85 31.75
CA VAL A 389 -28.98 12.03 31.28
C VAL A 389 -28.91 13.17 30.26
N LEU A 390 -29.76 13.13 29.24
CA LEU A 390 -29.79 14.13 28.17
C LEU A 390 -30.19 15.52 28.70
N ARG A 391 -31.11 15.59 29.67
CA ARG A 391 -31.47 16.87 30.33
C ARG A 391 -30.28 17.52 31.03
N ILE A 392 -29.39 16.72 31.63
CA ILE A 392 -28.16 17.22 32.27
C ILE A 392 -27.14 17.66 31.22
N LEU A 393 -26.93 16.85 30.16
CA LEU A 393 -25.91 17.13 29.13
C LEU A 393 -26.30 18.25 28.18
N LYS A 394 -27.60 18.46 27.91
CA LYS A 394 -28.09 19.44 26.93
C LYS A 394 -27.51 20.86 27.10
N PRO A 395 -27.48 21.50 28.28
CA PRO A 395 -26.91 22.82 28.41
C PRO A 395 -25.44 22.92 27.97
N TYR A 396 -24.63 21.89 28.26
CA TYR A 396 -23.22 21.81 27.89
C TYR A 396 -23.01 21.53 26.39
N LEU A 397 -23.85 20.69 25.81
CA LEU A 397 -23.78 20.38 24.37
C LEU A 397 -24.18 21.57 23.49
N GLU A 398 -25.13 22.39 23.94
CA GLU A 398 -25.61 23.58 23.23
C GLU A 398 -24.80 24.86 23.57
N ASP A 399 -23.87 24.80 24.50
CA ASP A 399 -23.02 25.96 24.86
C ASP A 399 -21.98 26.23 23.76
N LYS A 400 -22.00 27.42 23.19
CA LYS A 400 -21.06 27.86 22.15
C LYS A 400 -19.64 28.11 22.66
N SER A 401 -19.47 28.34 23.95
CA SER A 401 -18.17 28.62 24.58
C SER A 401 -17.39 27.34 24.90
N LEU A 402 -18.08 26.21 24.99
CA LEU A 402 -17.54 24.88 25.32
C LEU A 402 -17.35 24.05 24.07
N LYS A 403 -16.15 23.60 23.76
CA LYS A 403 -15.85 22.79 22.56
C LYS A 403 -16.22 21.32 22.76
N LYS A 404 -16.91 20.76 21.80
CA LYS A 404 -17.23 19.32 21.72
C LYS A 404 -16.42 18.67 20.63
N ILE A 405 -15.63 17.68 21.00
CA ILE A 405 -14.67 16.98 20.13
C ILE A 405 -15.19 15.58 19.86
N GLY A 406 -15.30 15.20 18.59
CA GLY A 406 -15.66 13.83 18.19
C GLY A 406 -14.73 13.28 17.12
N GLN A 407 -14.89 12.00 16.85
CA GLN A 407 -14.28 11.32 15.71
C GLN A 407 -15.40 10.97 14.72
N ASN A 408 -15.53 11.69 13.61
CA ASN A 408 -16.72 11.68 12.76
C ASN A 408 -17.97 12.16 13.51
N ILE A 409 -17.81 13.29 14.20
CA ILE A 409 -18.82 13.88 15.13
C ILE A 409 -20.19 14.09 14.48
N LYS A 410 -20.28 14.05 13.16
CA LYS A 410 -21.54 14.14 12.42
C LYS A 410 -22.51 13.01 12.77
N PHE A 411 -21.98 11.81 13.04
CA PHE A 411 -22.80 10.67 13.49
C PHE A 411 -23.44 11.00 14.84
N ASP A 412 -22.65 11.46 15.81
CA ASP A 412 -23.09 11.81 17.15
C ASP A 412 -24.07 13.00 17.12
N TYR A 413 -23.77 14.00 16.29
CA TYR A 413 -24.67 15.13 16.05
C TYR A 413 -26.08 14.67 15.64
N ILE A 414 -26.21 13.72 14.70
CA ILE A 414 -27.49 13.21 14.25
C ILE A 414 -28.21 12.48 15.41
N ILE A 415 -27.48 11.69 16.21
CA ILE A 415 -28.04 10.99 17.38
C ILE A 415 -28.63 11.97 18.40
N PHE A 416 -27.90 13.05 18.70
CA PHE A 416 -28.36 14.10 19.62
C PHE A 416 -29.47 14.97 19.00
N ARG A 417 -29.41 15.26 17.72
CA ARG A 417 -30.42 16.05 17.00
C ARG A 417 -31.79 15.38 16.99
N LYS A 418 -31.85 14.05 16.87
CA LYS A 418 -33.08 13.27 17.03
C LYS A 418 -33.73 13.41 18.41
N ARG A 419 -33.00 13.94 19.39
CA ARG A 419 -33.40 14.13 20.79
C ARG A 419 -33.53 15.61 21.16
N ASP A 420 -33.71 16.48 20.16
CA ASP A 420 -33.86 17.93 20.29
C ASP A 420 -32.66 18.60 21.00
N ILE A 421 -31.44 18.09 20.74
CA ILE A 421 -30.18 18.69 21.20
C ILE A 421 -29.37 19.12 19.97
N ASP A 422 -29.00 20.40 19.94
CA ASP A 422 -28.26 21.02 18.83
C ASP A 422 -26.83 21.31 19.27
N ILE A 423 -25.91 20.35 19.03
CA ILE A 423 -24.51 20.48 19.46
C ILE A 423 -23.89 21.71 18.80
N GLN A 424 -23.29 22.57 19.60
CA GLN A 424 -22.59 23.78 19.17
C GLN A 424 -21.07 23.64 19.37
N SER A 425 -20.26 24.40 18.65
CA SER A 425 -18.78 24.44 18.75
C SER A 425 -18.15 23.04 18.63
N MET A 426 -18.47 22.36 17.53
CA MET A 426 -17.95 21.02 17.25
C MET A 426 -16.53 21.07 16.70
N GLU A 427 -15.74 20.05 17.03
CA GLU A 427 -14.42 19.74 16.46
C GLU A 427 -14.40 18.27 16.02
N ASP A 428 -13.79 17.96 14.89
CA ASP A 428 -13.79 16.60 14.31
C ASP A 428 -12.37 16.13 14.01
N THR A 429 -11.89 15.14 14.75
CA THR A 429 -10.53 14.59 14.60
C THR A 429 -10.34 13.86 13.28
N MET A 430 -11.40 13.29 12.69
CA MET A 430 -11.33 12.68 11.35
C MET A 430 -11.09 13.73 10.27
N LEU A 431 -11.81 14.87 10.32
CA LEU A 431 -11.61 15.98 9.40
C LEU A 431 -10.27 16.68 9.60
N MET A 432 -9.82 16.86 10.86
CA MET A 432 -8.47 17.38 11.16
C MET A 432 -7.38 16.51 10.50
N SER A 433 -7.48 15.20 10.68
CA SER A 433 -6.56 14.24 10.05
C SER A 433 -6.62 14.31 8.54
N TYR A 434 -7.81 14.47 7.96
CA TYR A 434 -7.97 14.60 6.52
C TYR A 434 -7.27 15.86 5.98
N VAL A 435 -7.36 17.00 6.66
CA VAL A 435 -6.64 18.22 6.27
C VAL A 435 -5.13 18.05 6.33
N LEU A 436 -4.63 17.39 7.39
CA LEU A 436 -3.19 17.17 7.60
C LEU A 436 -2.58 16.17 6.62
N ASP A 437 -3.31 15.09 6.32
CA ASP A 437 -2.77 13.91 5.67
C ASP A 437 -3.70 13.29 4.62
N ALA A 438 -4.44 14.11 3.86
CA ALA A 438 -5.33 13.65 2.79
C ALA A 438 -4.62 12.65 1.86
N GLY A 439 -5.25 11.50 1.63
CA GLY A 439 -4.73 10.46 0.73
C GLY A 439 -3.59 9.61 1.29
N LYS A 440 -3.02 9.94 2.46
CA LYS A 440 -1.91 9.17 3.05
C LYS A 440 -2.37 8.01 3.92
N ASN A 441 -3.51 8.15 4.59
CA ASN A 441 -4.01 7.20 5.59
C ASN A 441 -5.52 7.02 5.48
N ARG A 442 -6.03 5.93 6.08
CA ARG A 442 -7.43 5.89 6.52
C ARG A 442 -7.57 6.80 7.73
N HIS A 443 -8.65 7.58 7.78
CA HIS A 443 -8.89 8.54 8.86
C HIS A 443 -9.78 7.97 9.98
N ASN A 444 -9.87 6.64 10.10
CA ASN A 444 -10.58 5.98 11.20
C ASN A 444 -9.72 5.96 12.47
N MET A 445 -10.37 5.90 13.62
CA MET A 445 -9.74 5.98 14.94
C MET A 445 -8.62 4.95 15.15
N ASP A 446 -8.85 3.68 14.78
CA ASP A 446 -7.84 2.62 14.92
C ASP A 446 -6.53 2.96 14.23
N THR A 447 -6.63 3.43 12.98
CA THR A 447 -5.45 3.82 12.17
C THR A 447 -4.77 5.04 12.76
N LEU A 448 -5.54 6.05 13.18
CA LEU A 448 -5.00 7.29 13.73
C LEU A 448 -4.34 7.06 15.10
N SER A 449 -4.94 6.23 15.95
CA SER A 449 -4.38 5.83 17.23
C SER A 449 -3.05 5.08 17.07
N ASP A 450 -3.00 4.11 16.15
CA ASP A 450 -1.76 3.35 15.89
C ASP A 450 -0.63 4.27 15.36
N ILE A 451 -0.95 5.18 14.43
CA ILE A 451 0.04 6.09 13.83
C ILE A 451 0.54 7.15 14.81
N HIS A 452 -0.39 7.85 15.50
CA HIS A 452 -0.06 9.05 16.27
C HIS A 452 0.20 8.78 17.75
N LEU A 453 -0.39 7.70 18.29
CA LEU A 453 -0.25 7.36 19.71
C LEU A 453 0.55 6.05 19.93
N GLY A 454 0.78 5.25 18.86
CA GLY A 454 1.39 3.92 18.98
C GLY A 454 0.52 2.95 19.78
N HIS A 455 -0.79 3.22 19.87
CA HIS A 455 -1.75 2.45 20.65
C HIS A 455 -2.73 1.71 19.74
N LYS A 456 -2.92 0.40 20.01
CA LYS A 456 -3.93 -0.41 19.36
C LYS A 456 -5.21 -0.38 20.18
N THR A 457 -6.25 0.20 19.63
CA THR A 457 -7.59 0.29 20.23
C THR A 457 -8.25 -1.08 20.37
N ILE A 458 -9.21 -1.18 21.27
CA ILE A 458 -10.12 -2.33 21.36
C ILE A 458 -10.96 -2.33 20.08
N LYS A 459 -11.04 -3.47 19.39
CA LYS A 459 -11.83 -3.53 18.15
C LYS A 459 -13.29 -3.84 18.47
N TYR A 460 -14.19 -3.11 17.84
CA TYR A 460 -15.64 -3.35 17.95
C TYR A 460 -16.02 -4.82 17.73
N LYS A 461 -15.41 -5.48 16.72
CA LYS A 461 -15.66 -6.91 16.43
C LYS A 461 -15.25 -7.86 17.54
N ASP A 462 -14.29 -7.47 18.38
CA ASP A 462 -13.87 -8.30 19.51
C ASP A 462 -14.91 -8.28 20.65
N LEU A 463 -15.76 -7.22 20.70
CA LEU A 463 -16.85 -7.09 21.67
C LEU A 463 -18.12 -7.81 21.20
N VAL A 464 -18.52 -7.54 19.95
CA VAL A 464 -19.83 -8.00 19.43
C VAL A 464 -19.75 -9.32 18.67
N GLY A 465 -18.54 -9.78 18.33
CA GLY A 465 -18.33 -10.97 17.51
C GLY A 465 -18.53 -10.71 16.01
N SER A 466 -18.76 -11.77 15.24
CA SER A 466 -18.99 -11.68 13.80
C SER A 466 -19.90 -12.78 13.28
N GLY A 467 -20.63 -12.49 12.20
CA GLY A 467 -21.50 -13.44 11.52
C GLY A 467 -22.72 -13.86 12.34
N LYS A 468 -23.10 -15.15 12.31
CA LYS A 468 -24.33 -15.64 12.97
C LYS A 468 -24.33 -15.55 14.51
N LYS A 469 -23.20 -15.26 15.14
CA LYS A 469 -23.04 -15.10 16.59
C LYS A 469 -22.84 -13.65 17.01
N GLU A 470 -22.99 -12.73 16.09
CA GLU A 470 -22.86 -11.30 16.36
C GLU A 470 -24.00 -10.84 17.27
N ILE A 471 -23.64 -10.14 18.35
CA ILE A 471 -24.58 -9.54 19.31
C ILE A 471 -24.64 -8.03 19.07
N LYS A 472 -25.72 -7.39 19.53
CA LYS A 472 -25.80 -5.93 19.54
C LYS A 472 -24.94 -5.35 20.64
N PHE A 473 -24.45 -4.11 20.48
CA PHE A 473 -23.67 -3.42 21.53
C PHE A 473 -24.44 -3.32 22.85
N SER A 474 -25.76 -3.17 22.81
CA SER A 474 -26.64 -3.17 23.98
C SER A 474 -26.61 -4.49 24.81
N GLN A 475 -26.07 -5.57 24.24
CA GLN A 475 -25.92 -6.86 24.88
C GLN A 475 -24.52 -7.11 25.48
N VAL A 476 -23.58 -6.20 25.19
CA VAL A 476 -22.21 -6.27 25.73
C VAL A 476 -22.22 -5.99 27.22
N GLU A 477 -21.43 -6.73 27.99
CA GLU A 477 -21.27 -6.54 29.43
C GLU A 477 -20.76 -5.13 29.75
N LEU A 478 -21.34 -4.48 30.78
CA LEU A 478 -21.14 -3.04 31.04
C LEU A 478 -19.68 -2.64 31.29
N ASN A 479 -18.88 -3.47 31.97
CA ASN A 479 -17.48 -3.13 32.21
C ASN A 479 -16.65 -3.22 30.90
N ILE A 480 -16.98 -4.18 30.04
CA ILE A 480 -16.35 -4.32 28.72
C ILE A 480 -16.76 -3.13 27.82
N ALA A 481 -18.05 -2.79 27.81
CA ALA A 481 -18.57 -1.64 27.08
C ALA A 481 -17.95 -0.33 27.57
N LYS A 482 -17.82 -0.17 28.91
CA LYS A 482 -17.13 0.97 29.53
C LYS A 482 -15.68 1.11 29.06
N ASP A 483 -14.93 0.00 29.06
CA ASP A 483 -13.52 0.04 28.69
C ASP A 483 -13.32 0.40 27.22
N TYR A 484 -14.22 -0.05 26.34
CA TYR A 484 -14.24 0.30 24.93
C TYR A 484 -14.63 1.77 24.71
N ALA A 485 -15.81 2.17 25.15
CA ALA A 485 -16.34 3.51 24.88
C ALA A 485 -15.52 4.63 25.55
N ALA A 486 -15.03 4.39 26.78
CA ALA A 486 -14.15 5.34 27.45
C ALA A 486 -12.77 5.45 26.75
N GLU A 487 -12.26 4.34 26.18
CA GLU A 487 -11.05 4.38 25.34
C GLU A 487 -11.27 5.25 24.11
N ASP A 488 -12.41 5.12 23.41
CA ASP A 488 -12.72 5.90 22.23
C ASP A 488 -12.77 7.41 22.54
N ALA A 489 -13.38 7.81 23.65
CA ALA A 489 -13.39 9.20 24.10
C ALA A 489 -11.98 9.72 24.46
N ASP A 490 -11.16 8.97 25.22
CA ASP A 490 -9.79 9.37 25.58
C ASP A 490 -8.88 9.47 24.36
N ILE A 491 -8.96 8.50 23.44
CA ILE A 491 -8.20 8.51 22.18
C ILE A 491 -8.58 9.71 21.33
N THR A 492 -9.87 9.99 21.17
CA THR A 492 -10.37 11.15 20.43
C THR A 492 -9.82 12.46 21.02
N TYR A 493 -9.82 12.60 22.35
CA TYR A 493 -9.26 13.78 23.00
C TYR A 493 -7.75 13.92 22.78
N ARG A 494 -6.99 12.83 22.86
CA ARG A 494 -5.54 12.80 22.59
C ARG A 494 -5.23 13.18 21.14
N LEU A 495 -5.94 12.61 20.18
CA LEU A 495 -5.78 12.90 18.76
C LEU A 495 -6.08 14.38 18.46
N TYR A 496 -7.13 14.93 19.04
CA TYR A 496 -7.44 16.35 18.92
C TYR A 496 -6.27 17.24 19.37
N LYS A 497 -5.67 16.97 20.53
CA LYS A 497 -4.53 17.77 21.02
C LYS A 497 -3.33 17.73 20.07
N ILE A 498 -3.06 16.56 19.46
CA ILE A 498 -1.98 16.41 18.49
C ILE A 498 -2.32 17.15 17.20
N PHE A 499 -3.51 16.93 16.64
CA PHE A 499 -3.89 17.51 15.36
C PHE A 499 -4.06 19.01 15.40
N LEU A 500 -4.62 19.55 16.47
CA LEU A 500 -4.75 21.00 16.66
C LEU A 500 -3.38 21.69 16.66
N LYS A 501 -2.39 21.07 17.33
CA LYS A 501 -1.00 21.56 17.31
C LYS A 501 -0.41 21.52 15.91
N SER A 502 -0.62 20.43 15.17
CA SER A 502 -0.13 20.26 13.80
C SER A 502 -0.81 21.22 12.82
N LEU A 503 -2.13 21.39 12.89
CA LEU A 503 -2.87 22.35 12.05
C LEU A 503 -2.39 23.78 12.24
N LYS A 504 -2.10 24.18 13.50
CA LYS A 504 -1.53 25.51 13.81
C LYS A 504 -0.11 25.66 13.25
N SER A 505 0.76 24.67 13.44
CA SER A 505 2.15 24.72 12.97
C SER A 505 2.25 24.71 11.44
N GLU A 506 1.37 23.99 10.75
CA GLU A 506 1.33 23.89 9.29
C GLU A 506 0.45 24.99 8.64
N LYS A 507 -0.14 25.90 9.45
CA LYS A 507 -1.02 27.00 8.98
C LYS A 507 -2.26 26.52 8.21
N LEU A 508 -2.76 25.33 8.54
CA LEU A 508 -3.90 24.68 7.89
C LEU A 508 -5.23 24.89 8.65
N LEU A 509 -5.21 25.63 9.77
CA LEU A 509 -6.38 25.79 10.62
C LEU A 509 -7.58 26.41 9.87
N ASN A 510 -7.33 27.42 9.03
CA ASN A 510 -8.39 28.04 8.24
C ASN A 510 -9.07 27.09 7.25
N ILE A 511 -8.30 26.16 6.64
CA ILE A 511 -8.85 25.14 5.75
C ILE A 511 -9.76 24.21 6.54
N TYR A 512 -9.33 23.80 7.72
CA TYR A 512 -10.13 22.97 8.60
C TYR A 512 -11.42 23.68 9.04
N GLU A 513 -11.32 24.85 9.67
CA GLU A 513 -12.46 25.55 10.28
C GLU A 513 -13.44 26.10 9.25
N ILE A 514 -12.96 26.70 8.14
CA ILE A 514 -13.82 27.40 7.20
C ILE A 514 -14.29 26.48 6.07
N CYS A 515 -13.40 25.64 5.52
CA CYS A 515 -13.71 24.87 4.32
C CYS A 515 -14.32 23.50 4.61
N LEU A 516 -13.95 22.83 5.72
CA LEU A 516 -14.36 21.45 5.94
C LEU A 516 -15.34 21.26 7.09
N LEU A 517 -15.11 21.91 8.22
CA LEU A 517 -15.93 21.69 9.41
C LEU A 517 -17.40 22.17 9.22
N TYR A 518 -17.61 23.27 8.50
CA TYR A 518 -18.92 23.90 8.35
C TYR A 518 -19.49 23.92 6.92
N THR A 519 -18.70 23.56 5.90
CA THR A 519 -19.13 23.74 4.51
C THR A 519 -19.19 22.46 3.67
N SER A 520 -18.86 21.30 4.22
CA SER A 520 -18.90 20.05 3.48
C SER A 520 -20.21 19.28 3.71
N PRO A 521 -21.27 19.53 2.89
CA PRO A 521 -22.30 18.51 2.74
C PRO A 521 -21.63 17.34 2.03
N SER A 522 -21.61 16.16 2.67
CA SER A 522 -21.18 14.95 1.99
C SER A 522 -22.10 14.69 0.79
N PRO A 523 -21.58 14.29 -0.40
CA PRO A 523 -22.43 13.87 -1.53
C PRO A 523 -23.37 12.70 -1.20
N ARG A 524 -23.24 12.10 -0.01
CA ARG A 524 -24.14 11.05 0.50
C ARG A 524 -25.29 11.61 1.35
N ASP A 525 -25.34 12.91 1.54
CA ASP A 525 -26.37 13.60 2.34
C ASP A 525 -27.46 14.25 1.48
N SER A 526 -27.42 14.06 0.14
CA SER A 526 -28.42 14.51 -0.83
C SER A 526 -29.33 13.37 -1.27
#